data_893cfab7924c6bd414372f4254657ffc
#
_entry.id   893cfab7924c6bd414372f4254657ffc
#
_cell.length_a   1.000
_cell.length_b   1.000
_cell.length_c   1.000
_cell.angle_alpha   90.00
_cell.angle_beta   90.00
_cell.angle_gamma   90.00
#
_symmetry.space_group_name_H-M   'P 1'
#
loop_
_entity.id
_entity.type
_entity.pdbx_description
1 polymer ?
#
loop_
_entity_poly.entity_id
_entity_poly.type
_entity_poly.pdbx_seq_one_letter_code
_entity_poly.pdbx_strand_id
1 'polypeptide(L)'
;VLFGLLIWHENRESVGEGGSGTPPAIGPLDRIMARAYSFLLLVPPLSLLCYLPYYVQLKSGGIQGIGIVPAPSPVPAFLLVHGLFLILFLVYLRKDIIRMPLLLLVPVPFILGGYAAAGIAALPLAYFLTRRMRTPAEILAICGLSVIMFCEFFYLKDNMGDVYYRMNTVFKFYLPAWILMASSGFSMLSVMLEQPVSHLKISKGLKRAALIGVTALLLTAPLIIPFEYSSRDATLNGLAWLDTTHPGDAAAIAFLRSLSGSYGIVEAEGGDYGYYSRISSSTGIPAIIGMPFHEYMWRADTWYGERVNDIRLIYEDPAQTVPLMRQYNATLLYIGDPER
;
A
#
# COMPACT_ATOMS: atom_id res chain seq x y z
N VAL A 1 -5.75 6.92 -11.50
CA VAL A 1 -5.64 8.37 -11.23
C VAL A 1 -5.39 9.14 -12.52
N LEU A 2 -4.30 8.83 -13.26
CA LEU A 2 -3.95 9.54 -14.51
C LEU A 2 -5.07 9.50 -15.55
N PHE A 3 -5.72 8.35 -15.70
CA PHE A 3 -6.85 8.16 -16.59
C PHE A 3 -8.08 8.99 -16.18
N GLY A 4 -8.35 9.07 -14.88
CA GLY A 4 -9.42 9.92 -14.36
C GLY A 4 -9.16 11.41 -14.60
N LEU A 5 -7.90 11.85 -14.49
CA LEU A 5 -7.50 13.22 -14.80
C LEU A 5 -7.62 13.54 -16.29
N LEU A 6 -7.31 12.60 -17.18
CA LEU A 6 -7.50 12.73 -18.62
C LEU A 6 -8.98 12.87 -19.00
N ILE A 7 -9.86 12.05 -18.41
CA ILE A 7 -11.32 12.16 -18.58
C ILE A 7 -11.82 13.53 -18.11
N TRP A 8 -11.32 14.01 -16.97
CA TRP A 8 -11.69 15.32 -16.43
C TRP A 8 -11.26 16.47 -17.36
N HIS A 9 -10.02 16.43 -17.86
CA HIS A 9 -9.49 17.44 -18.77
C HIS A 9 -10.31 17.52 -20.06
N GLU A 10 -10.64 16.40 -20.67
CA GLU A 10 -11.43 16.34 -21.90
C GLU A 10 -12.89 16.82 -21.72
N ASN A 11 -13.51 16.49 -20.58
CA ASN A 11 -14.83 17.00 -20.24
C ASN A 11 -14.83 18.53 -20.05
N ARG A 12 -13.72 19.13 -19.65
CA ARG A 12 -13.59 20.57 -19.46
C ARG A 12 -13.43 21.31 -20.79
N GLU A 13 -12.67 20.74 -21.72
CA GLU A 13 -12.49 21.32 -23.06
C GLU A 13 -13.79 21.29 -23.90
N SER A 14 -14.57 20.19 -23.76
CA SER A 14 -15.84 20.04 -24.50
C SER A 14 -16.95 21.02 -24.08
N VAL A 15 -16.87 21.64 -22.91
CA VAL A 15 -17.82 22.65 -22.40
C VAL A 15 -17.48 24.06 -22.90
N GLY A 16 -16.24 24.28 -23.37
CA GLY A 16 -15.75 25.58 -23.83
C GLY A 16 -15.95 25.89 -25.33
N GLU A 17 -16.23 24.88 -26.15
CA GLU A 17 -16.34 25.04 -27.61
C GLU A 17 -17.79 24.94 -28.12
N GLY A 18 -18.53 26.00 -27.96
CA GLY A 18 -19.83 26.21 -28.60
C GLY A 18 -19.68 27.07 -29.87
N GLY A 19 -19.65 26.43 -31.05
CA GLY A 19 -19.98 27.08 -32.31
C GLY A 19 -18.96 27.02 -33.43
N SER A 20 -19.18 26.14 -34.41
CA SER A 20 -19.16 26.33 -35.85
C SER A 20 -19.24 24.97 -36.57
N GLY A 21 -20.04 24.92 -37.66
CA GLY A 21 -20.42 23.69 -38.38
C GLY A 21 -19.23 23.01 -39.07
N THR A 22 -18.84 21.93 -38.52
CA THR A 22 -17.92 20.92 -39.10
C THR A 22 -18.58 19.52 -38.98
N PRO A 23 -18.17 18.53 -39.82
CA PRO A 23 -18.81 17.19 -39.88
C PRO A 23 -18.87 16.55 -38.48
N PRO A 24 -19.76 15.55 -38.25
CA PRO A 24 -20.06 15.04 -36.91
C PRO A 24 -18.77 14.67 -36.21
N ALA A 25 -18.27 15.61 -35.42
CA ALA A 25 -17.13 15.36 -34.58
C ALA A 25 -17.49 14.19 -33.63
N ILE A 26 -16.67 13.17 -33.62
CA ILE A 26 -16.74 12.09 -32.64
C ILE A 26 -17.06 12.72 -31.28
N GLY A 27 -18.20 12.38 -30.69
CA GLY A 27 -18.68 13.01 -29.48
C GLY A 27 -17.65 12.91 -28.36
N PRO A 28 -17.64 13.83 -27.40
CA PRO A 28 -16.68 13.77 -26.29
C PRO A 28 -16.73 12.43 -25.55
N LEU A 29 -17.89 11.81 -25.47
CA LEU A 29 -18.06 10.50 -24.88
C LEU A 29 -17.36 9.39 -25.70
N ASP A 30 -17.44 9.46 -27.03
CA ASP A 30 -16.81 8.48 -27.92
C ASP A 30 -15.29 8.59 -27.89
N ARG A 31 -14.74 9.80 -27.79
CA ARG A 31 -13.29 10.03 -27.58
C ARG A 31 -12.80 9.49 -26.24
N ILE A 32 -13.56 9.70 -25.16
CA ILE A 32 -13.27 9.15 -23.83
C ILE A 32 -13.29 7.64 -23.88
N MET A 33 -14.31 7.06 -24.49
CA MET A 33 -14.45 5.60 -24.63
C MET A 33 -13.32 5.02 -25.47
N ALA A 34 -12.99 5.63 -26.61
CA ALA A 34 -11.88 5.17 -27.46
C ALA A 34 -10.53 5.20 -26.73
N ARG A 35 -10.26 6.25 -25.94
CA ARG A 35 -9.03 6.31 -25.09
C ARG A 35 -9.06 5.32 -23.94
N ALA A 36 -10.21 5.09 -23.32
CA ALA A 36 -10.38 4.05 -22.30
C ALA A 36 -10.09 2.66 -22.85
N TYR A 37 -10.66 2.34 -24.04
CA TYR A 37 -10.38 1.06 -24.70
C TYR A 37 -8.90 0.95 -25.09
N SER A 38 -8.31 1.99 -25.65
CA SER A 38 -6.88 1.99 -26.01
C SER A 38 -6.00 1.77 -24.77
N PHE A 39 -6.32 2.43 -23.64
CA PHE A 39 -5.60 2.24 -22.38
C PHE A 39 -5.75 0.81 -21.86
N LEU A 40 -6.98 0.29 -21.80
CA LEU A 40 -7.26 -1.06 -21.31
C LEU A 40 -6.69 -2.16 -22.21
N LEU A 41 -6.62 -1.92 -23.53
CA LEU A 41 -6.07 -2.88 -24.48
C LEU A 41 -4.54 -2.85 -24.55
N LEU A 42 -3.91 -1.71 -24.31
CA LEU A 42 -2.46 -1.55 -24.46
C LEU A 42 -1.71 -1.70 -23.15
N VAL A 43 -2.16 -1.02 -22.08
CA VAL A 43 -1.36 -0.93 -20.86
C VAL A 43 -1.23 -2.26 -20.11
N PRO A 44 -2.31 -3.02 -19.84
CA PRO A 44 -2.17 -4.31 -19.17
C PRO A 44 -1.35 -5.33 -19.96
N PRO A 45 -1.59 -5.57 -21.28
CA PRO A 45 -0.76 -6.49 -22.05
C PRO A 45 0.69 -6.04 -22.14
N LEU A 46 0.96 -4.75 -22.32
CA LEU A 46 2.32 -4.23 -22.37
C LEU A 46 3.02 -4.39 -21.02
N SER A 47 2.32 -4.12 -19.92
CA SER A 47 2.86 -4.36 -18.57
C SER A 47 3.18 -5.84 -18.37
N LEU A 48 2.27 -6.74 -18.73
CA LEU A 48 2.53 -8.18 -18.65
C LEU A 48 3.71 -8.60 -19.52
N LEU A 49 3.84 -8.05 -20.72
CA LEU A 49 4.96 -8.32 -21.61
C LEU A 49 6.29 -7.84 -21.03
N CYS A 50 6.32 -6.63 -20.49
CA CYS A 50 7.53 -6.08 -19.85
C CYS A 50 7.96 -6.89 -18.62
N TYR A 51 7.00 -7.42 -17.87
CA TYR A 51 7.26 -8.27 -16.70
C TYR A 51 7.35 -9.77 -17.04
N LEU A 52 7.22 -10.16 -18.32
CA LEU A 52 7.23 -11.57 -18.74
C LEU A 52 8.45 -12.33 -18.23
N PRO A 53 9.71 -11.82 -18.33
CA PRO A 53 10.86 -12.52 -17.80
C PRO A 53 10.77 -12.83 -16.30
N TYR A 54 10.18 -11.92 -15.54
CA TYR A 54 9.92 -12.11 -14.12
C TYR A 54 8.87 -13.20 -13.89
N TYR A 55 7.73 -13.15 -14.60
CA TYR A 55 6.65 -14.13 -14.41
C TYR A 55 7.05 -15.54 -14.84
N VAL A 56 7.85 -15.69 -15.89
CA VAL A 56 8.34 -17.00 -16.35
C VAL A 56 9.26 -17.64 -15.31
N GLN A 57 10.03 -16.82 -14.59
CA GLN A 57 10.95 -17.30 -13.55
C GLN A 57 10.30 -17.39 -12.17
N LEU A 58 9.14 -16.76 -11.99
CA LEU A 58 8.45 -16.71 -10.71
C LEU A 58 7.85 -18.07 -10.36
N LYS A 59 8.56 -18.82 -9.55
CA LYS A 59 8.04 -20.00 -8.85
C LYS A 59 7.46 -19.56 -7.50
N SER A 60 6.33 -18.86 -7.54
CA SER A 60 5.78 -18.26 -6.32
C SER A 60 5.02 -19.29 -5.48
N GLY A 61 5.49 -19.51 -4.26
CA GLY A 61 4.68 -20.07 -3.18
C GLY A 61 3.82 -19.03 -2.45
N GLY A 62 3.99 -17.73 -2.78
CA GLY A 62 3.42 -16.63 -1.98
C GLY A 62 1.95 -16.35 -2.26
N ILE A 63 1.53 -16.17 -3.53
CA ILE A 63 0.14 -15.88 -3.89
C ILE A 63 -0.44 -17.04 -4.65
N GLN A 64 -1.50 -17.65 -4.08
CA GLN A 64 -2.16 -18.85 -4.61
C GLN A 64 -3.48 -18.54 -5.32
N GLY A 65 -3.81 -17.26 -5.49
CA GLY A 65 -5.04 -16.81 -6.15
C GLY A 65 -5.84 -15.80 -5.33
N ILE A 66 -7.11 -15.66 -5.68
CA ILE A 66 -8.06 -14.77 -5.01
C ILE A 66 -9.07 -15.60 -4.23
N GLY A 67 -9.32 -15.22 -2.99
CA GLY A 67 -10.35 -15.80 -2.13
C GLY A 67 -11.48 -14.83 -1.84
N ILE A 68 -12.63 -15.37 -1.44
CA ILE A 68 -13.76 -14.59 -0.92
C ILE A 68 -13.54 -14.44 0.60
N VAL A 69 -13.73 -13.23 1.12
CA VAL A 69 -13.56 -12.91 2.54
C VAL A 69 -14.68 -13.58 3.35
N PRO A 70 -14.37 -14.56 4.22
CA PRO A 70 -15.38 -15.22 5.05
C PRO A 70 -15.80 -14.39 6.27
N ALA A 71 -14.92 -13.54 6.77
CA ALA A 71 -15.15 -12.66 7.91
C ALA A 71 -14.74 -11.22 7.56
N PRO A 72 -15.72 -10.35 7.20
CA PRO A 72 -15.46 -8.95 6.85
C PRO A 72 -15.00 -8.13 8.06
N SER A 73 -14.53 -6.91 7.82
CA SER A 73 -14.04 -6.02 8.87
C SER A 73 -15.12 -5.72 9.92
N PRO A 74 -14.80 -5.78 11.23
CA PRO A 74 -15.67 -5.27 12.28
C PRO A 74 -15.95 -3.78 12.07
N VAL A 75 -17.23 -3.38 12.09
CA VAL A 75 -17.64 -2.00 11.80
C VAL A 75 -16.92 -0.95 12.65
N PRO A 76 -16.71 -1.15 13.97
CA PRO A 76 -15.98 -0.17 14.77
C PRO A 76 -14.53 0.04 14.30
N ALA A 77 -13.80 -1.04 13.99
CA ALA A 77 -12.44 -0.97 13.50
C ALA A 77 -12.39 -0.32 12.10
N PHE A 78 -13.32 -0.67 11.22
CA PHE A 78 -13.45 -0.07 9.90
C PHE A 78 -13.70 1.45 9.97
N LEU A 79 -14.60 1.89 10.86
CA LEU A 79 -14.89 3.30 11.06
C LEU A 79 -13.73 4.05 11.72
N LEU A 80 -12.97 3.42 12.60
CA LEU A 80 -11.77 4.01 13.18
C LEU A 80 -10.74 4.39 12.10
N VAL A 81 -10.59 3.56 11.08
CA VAL A 81 -9.61 3.76 10.00
C VAL A 81 -10.14 4.70 8.91
N HIS A 82 -11.40 4.53 8.51
CA HIS A 82 -11.95 5.20 7.32
C HIS A 82 -13.04 6.23 7.62
N GLY A 83 -13.57 6.26 8.85
CA GLY A 83 -14.76 7.03 9.22
C GLY A 83 -14.66 8.51 8.96
N LEU A 84 -13.49 9.12 9.19
CA LEU A 84 -13.28 10.55 8.89
C LEU A 84 -13.59 10.87 7.43
N PHE A 85 -13.04 10.09 6.50
CA PHE A 85 -13.23 10.33 5.06
C PHE A 85 -14.65 10.04 4.63
N LEU A 86 -15.25 8.98 5.17
CA LEU A 86 -16.66 8.64 4.91
C LEU A 86 -17.60 9.76 5.35
N ILE A 87 -17.36 10.35 6.52
CA ILE A 87 -18.14 11.51 7.01
C ILE A 87 -17.94 12.71 6.07
N LEU A 88 -16.71 13.02 5.66
CA LEU A 88 -16.44 14.10 4.70
C LEU A 88 -17.19 13.89 3.38
N PHE A 89 -17.18 12.66 2.85
CA PHE A 89 -17.90 12.32 1.62
C PHE A 89 -19.41 12.47 1.79
N LEU A 90 -20.00 11.99 2.87
CA LEU A 90 -21.43 12.13 3.11
C LEU A 90 -21.85 13.59 3.31
N VAL A 91 -21.04 14.39 4.00
CA VAL A 91 -21.29 15.84 4.13
C VAL A 91 -21.19 16.55 2.78
N TYR A 92 -20.20 16.19 1.95
CA TYR A 92 -20.08 16.70 0.59
C TYR A 92 -21.31 16.34 -0.27
N LEU A 93 -21.76 15.10 -0.18
CA LEU A 93 -22.89 14.54 -0.94
C LEU A 93 -24.27 14.91 -0.38
N ARG A 94 -24.38 15.69 0.69
CA ARG A 94 -25.66 15.97 1.39
C ARG A 94 -26.80 16.41 0.47
N LYS A 95 -26.51 17.20 -0.58
CA LYS A 95 -27.52 17.65 -1.55
C LYS A 95 -27.99 16.51 -2.45
N ASP A 96 -27.10 15.61 -2.83
CA ASP A 96 -27.43 14.45 -3.65
C ASP A 96 -28.21 13.40 -2.84
N ILE A 97 -27.89 13.26 -1.56
CA ILE A 97 -28.65 12.41 -0.62
C ILE A 97 -30.10 12.85 -0.54
N ILE A 98 -30.35 14.17 -0.41
CA ILE A 98 -31.70 14.71 -0.39
C ILE A 98 -32.43 14.51 -1.73
N ARG A 99 -31.73 14.60 -2.85
CA ARG A 99 -32.29 14.43 -4.21
C ARG A 99 -32.62 12.98 -4.55
N MET A 100 -31.83 12.04 -4.05
CA MET A 100 -31.90 10.61 -4.37
C MET A 100 -31.95 9.75 -3.10
N PRO A 101 -32.99 9.91 -2.24
CA PRO A 101 -33.02 9.25 -0.94
C PRO A 101 -33.06 7.71 -1.04
N LEU A 102 -33.52 7.14 -2.16
CA LEU A 102 -33.54 5.70 -2.38
C LEU A 102 -32.15 5.06 -2.33
N LEU A 103 -31.10 5.80 -2.65
CA LEU A 103 -29.73 5.28 -2.53
C LEU A 103 -29.29 5.02 -1.07
N LEU A 104 -30.00 5.55 -0.09
CA LEU A 104 -29.79 5.19 1.31
C LEU A 104 -30.09 3.71 1.60
N LEU A 105 -30.78 3.03 0.71
CA LEU A 105 -31.03 1.58 0.81
C LEU A 105 -29.86 0.73 0.30
N VAL A 106 -28.88 1.33 -0.37
CA VAL A 106 -27.70 0.62 -0.90
C VAL A 106 -26.97 -0.22 0.15
N PRO A 107 -26.76 0.21 1.39
CA PRO A 107 -26.13 -0.62 2.43
C PRO A 107 -26.91 -1.87 2.82
N VAL A 108 -28.25 -1.87 2.65
CA VAL A 108 -29.13 -2.91 3.20
C VAL A 108 -28.74 -4.33 2.74
N PRO A 109 -28.59 -4.64 1.43
CA PRO A 109 -28.22 -5.98 1.02
C PRO A 109 -26.85 -6.41 1.56
N PHE A 110 -25.90 -5.49 1.72
CA PHE A 110 -24.59 -5.79 2.30
C PHE A 110 -24.69 -6.13 3.79
N ILE A 111 -25.49 -5.36 4.55
CA ILE A 111 -25.73 -5.61 5.98
C ILE A 111 -26.41 -6.96 6.17
N LEU A 112 -27.45 -7.26 5.37
CA LEU A 112 -28.16 -8.55 5.42
C LEU A 112 -27.23 -9.72 5.05
N GLY A 113 -26.30 -9.50 4.14
CA GLY A 113 -25.26 -10.48 3.76
C GLY A 113 -24.10 -10.60 4.75
N GLY A 114 -24.11 -9.84 5.85
CA GLY A 114 -23.01 -9.85 6.85
C GLY A 114 -21.83 -8.92 6.53
N TYR A 115 -21.87 -8.18 5.42
CA TYR A 115 -20.79 -7.28 4.96
C TYR A 115 -21.08 -5.81 5.30
N ALA A 116 -21.40 -5.51 6.54
CA ALA A 116 -21.83 -4.16 6.96
C ALA A 116 -20.78 -3.06 6.65
N ALA A 117 -19.49 -3.34 6.81
CA ALA A 117 -18.41 -2.41 6.46
C ALA A 117 -18.42 -2.06 4.95
N ALA A 118 -18.59 -3.06 4.09
CA ALA A 118 -18.76 -2.85 2.65
C ALA A 118 -20.01 -2.01 2.35
N GLY A 119 -21.14 -2.26 3.04
CA GLY A 119 -22.35 -1.46 2.89
C GLY A 119 -22.13 0.02 3.21
N ILE A 120 -21.39 0.32 4.28
CA ILE A 120 -21.03 1.70 4.66
C ILE A 120 -20.19 2.37 3.57
N ALA A 121 -19.21 1.66 2.99
CA ALA A 121 -18.39 2.20 1.90
C ALA A 121 -19.17 2.31 0.57
N ALA A 122 -20.08 1.38 0.31
CA ALA A 122 -20.93 1.37 -0.89
C ALA A 122 -21.85 2.60 -0.97
N LEU A 123 -22.27 3.13 0.15
CA LEU A 123 -23.20 4.27 0.19
C LEU A 123 -22.62 5.51 -0.52
N PRO A 124 -21.50 6.12 -0.10
CA PRO A 124 -20.93 7.26 -0.82
C PRO A 124 -20.48 6.90 -2.22
N LEU A 125 -19.99 5.67 -2.45
CA LEU A 125 -19.58 5.19 -3.77
C LEU A 125 -20.76 5.25 -4.75
N ALA A 126 -21.94 4.76 -4.36
CA ALA A 126 -23.16 4.79 -5.19
C ALA A 126 -23.53 6.23 -5.60
N TYR A 127 -23.49 7.18 -4.66
CA TYR A 127 -23.77 8.58 -4.97
C TYR A 127 -22.75 9.18 -5.93
N PHE A 128 -21.44 8.92 -5.76
CA PHE A 128 -20.43 9.41 -6.69
C PHE A 128 -20.60 8.81 -8.10
N LEU A 129 -21.02 7.55 -8.19
CA LEU A 129 -21.25 6.88 -9.48
C LEU A 129 -22.45 7.43 -10.24
N THR A 130 -23.46 8.03 -9.58
CA THR A 130 -24.62 8.63 -10.26
C THR A 130 -24.32 9.99 -10.90
N ARG A 131 -23.21 10.64 -10.55
CA ARG A 131 -22.84 11.94 -11.10
C ARG A 131 -22.33 11.81 -12.53
N ARG A 132 -22.86 12.62 -13.45
CA ARG A 132 -22.43 12.66 -14.86
C ARG A 132 -21.05 13.33 -15.00
N MET A 133 -20.90 14.50 -14.38
CA MET A 133 -19.64 15.25 -14.38
C MET A 133 -18.94 15.04 -13.03
N ARG A 134 -17.70 14.60 -13.05
CA ARG A 134 -16.92 14.28 -11.86
C ARG A 134 -15.70 15.17 -11.78
N THR A 135 -15.44 15.66 -10.58
CA THR A 135 -14.17 16.36 -10.29
C THR A 135 -13.04 15.34 -10.06
N PRO A 136 -11.77 15.72 -10.17
CA PRO A 136 -10.65 14.85 -9.83
C PRO A 136 -10.76 14.27 -8.42
N ALA A 137 -11.23 15.07 -7.46
CA ALA A 137 -11.46 14.62 -6.09
C ALA A 137 -12.50 13.49 -6.02
N GLU A 138 -13.60 13.58 -6.78
CA GLU A 138 -14.62 12.53 -6.82
C GLU A 138 -14.09 11.24 -7.47
N ILE A 139 -13.23 11.36 -8.47
CA ILE A 139 -12.58 10.19 -9.09
C ILE A 139 -11.65 9.50 -8.08
N LEU A 140 -10.87 10.27 -7.32
CA LEU A 140 -10.02 9.72 -6.25
C LEU A 140 -10.86 9.02 -5.18
N ALA A 141 -12.03 9.60 -4.80
CA ALA A 141 -12.95 8.96 -3.86
C ALA A 141 -13.48 7.63 -4.40
N ILE A 142 -13.92 7.59 -5.66
CA ILE A 142 -14.39 6.37 -6.32
C ILE A 142 -13.28 5.30 -6.31
N CYS A 143 -12.05 5.66 -6.70
CA CYS A 143 -10.93 4.73 -6.71
C CYS A 143 -10.64 4.19 -5.30
N GLY A 144 -10.53 5.06 -4.29
CA GLY A 144 -10.26 4.63 -2.92
C GLY A 144 -11.36 3.74 -2.35
N LEU A 145 -12.63 4.13 -2.51
CA LEU A 145 -13.78 3.35 -2.06
C LEU A 145 -13.87 1.99 -2.79
N SER A 146 -13.56 1.94 -4.10
CA SER A 146 -13.55 0.70 -4.87
C SER A 146 -12.47 -0.27 -4.37
N VAL A 147 -11.28 0.23 -4.00
CA VAL A 147 -10.22 -0.59 -3.41
C VAL A 147 -10.66 -1.15 -2.06
N ILE A 148 -11.32 -0.35 -1.21
CA ILE A 148 -11.86 -0.83 0.06
C ILE A 148 -12.93 -1.89 -0.18
N MET A 149 -13.87 -1.66 -1.10
CA MET A 149 -14.87 -2.65 -1.48
C MET A 149 -14.25 -3.97 -1.94
N PHE A 150 -13.19 -3.89 -2.74
CA PHE A 150 -12.43 -5.08 -3.11
C PHE A 150 -11.92 -5.84 -1.88
N CYS A 151 -11.28 -5.16 -0.94
CA CYS A 151 -10.74 -5.79 0.27
C CYS A 151 -11.81 -6.35 1.23
N GLU A 152 -13.04 -5.85 1.17
CA GLU A 152 -14.13 -6.38 2.00
C GLU A 152 -14.75 -7.65 1.40
N PHE A 153 -14.64 -7.88 0.09
CA PHE A 153 -15.15 -9.09 -0.57
C PHE A 153 -14.08 -10.09 -0.94
N PHE A 154 -12.89 -9.61 -1.29
CA PHE A 154 -11.84 -10.45 -1.86
C PHE A 154 -10.53 -10.27 -1.09
N TYR A 155 -9.73 -11.30 -1.09
CA TYR A 155 -8.37 -11.27 -0.60
C TYR A 155 -7.44 -12.09 -1.48
N LEU A 156 -6.17 -11.73 -1.49
CA LEU A 156 -5.13 -12.52 -2.14
C LEU A 156 -4.78 -13.67 -1.19
N LYS A 157 -5.02 -14.92 -1.66
CA LYS A 157 -4.63 -16.11 -0.91
C LYS A 157 -3.12 -16.18 -0.87
N ASP A 158 -2.58 -16.23 0.33
CA ASP A 158 -1.17 -16.42 0.58
C ASP A 158 -0.95 -17.49 1.65
N ASN A 159 0.30 -17.69 2.06
CA ASN A 159 0.67 -18.70 3.04
C ASN A 159 0.51 -18.26 4.50
N MET A 160 -0.05 -17.06 4.76
CA MET A 160 -0.23 -16.57 6.15
C MET A 160 -1.29 -17.36 6.92
N GLY A 161 -2.34 -17.83 6.22
CA GLY A 161 -3.37 -18.70 6.81
C GLY A 161 -4.15 -18.15 8.00
N ASP A 162 -5.06 -18.95 8.54
CA ASP A 162 -5.84 -18.73 9.77
C ASP A 162 -6.36 -17.28 9.95
N VAL A 163 -6.11 -16.69 11.11
CA VAL A 163 -6.55 -15.31 11.45
C VAL A 163 -5.90 -14.24 10.59
N TYR A 164 -4.77 -14.55 9.94
CA TYR A 164 -4.00 -13.61 9.12
C TYR A 164 -4.29 -13.74 7.62
N TYR A 165 -5.26 -14.57 7.21
CA TYR A 165 -5.55 -14.94 5.81
C TYR A 165 -5.68 -13.75 4.84
N ARG A 166 -6.03 -12.55 5.29
CA ARG A 166 -6.11 -11.34 4.47
C ARG A 166 -5.20 -10.19 4.92
N MET A 167 -4.29 -10.46 5.86
CA MET A 167 -3.41 -9.41 6.42
C MET A 167 -2.63 -8.69 5.32
N ASN A 168 -1.98 -9.41 4.42
CA ASN A 168 -1.23 -8.83 3.33
C ASN A 168 -2.11 -8.04 2.35
N THR A 169 -3.34 -8.49 2.10
CA THR A 169 -4.29 -7.76 1.25
C THR A 169 -4.65 -6.43 1.89
N VAL A 170 -5.08 -6.45 3.14
CA VAL A 170 -5.45 -5.24 3.87
C VAL A 170 -4.26 -4.29 3.97
N PHE A 171 -3.09 -4.78 4.38
CA PHE A 171 -1.88 -3.98 4.53
C PHE A 171 -1.46 -3.28 3.22
N LYS A 172 -1.49 -4.02 2.09
CA LYS A 172 -1.03 -3.48 0.79
C LYS A 172 -2.06 -2.56 0.12
N PHE A 173 -3.34 -2.81 0.29
CA PHE A 173 -4.40 -2.10 -0.41
C PHE A 173 -5.04 -0.97 0.41
N TYR A 174 -5.11 -1.07 1.75
CA TYR A 174 -5.68 0.00 2.57
C TYR A 174 -4.82 1.27 2.56
N LEU A 175 -3.49 1.14 2.54
CA LEU A 175 -2.61 2.31 2.50
C LEU A 175 -2.86 3.18 1.26
N PRO A 176 -2.80 2.66 0.02
CA PRO A 176 -3.13 3.47 -1.16
C PRO A 176 -4.58 3.95 -1.16
N ALA A 177 -5.55 3.14 -0.70
CA ALA A 177 -6.93 3.57 -0.57
C ALA A 177 -7.06 4.75 0.40
N TRP A 178 -6.37 4.70 1.53
CA TRP A 178 -6.35 5.78 2.53
C TRP A 178 -5.78 7.08 1.95
N ILE A 179 -4.68 7.02 1.20
CA ILE A 179 -4.07 8.17 0.52
C ILE A 179 -5.04 8.79 -0.51
N LEU A 180 -5.72 7.95 -1.30
CA LEU A 180 -6.71 8.40 -2.27
C LEU A 180 -7.90 9.09 -1.59
N MET A 181 -8.43 8.49 -0.54
CA MET A 181 -9.56 9.03 0.24
C MET A 181 -9.18 10.30 1.00
N ALA A 182 -7.97 10.38 1.55
CA ALA A 182 -7.46 11.58 2.22
C ALA A 182 -7.34 12.73 1.23
N SER A 183 -6.66 12.51 0.10
CA SER A 183 -6.48 13.52 -0.94
C SER A 183 -7.83 14.03 -1.47
N SER A 184 -8.79 13.12 -1.68
CA SER A 184 -10.14 13.43 -2.09
C SER A 184 -10.90 14.20 -1.00
N GLY A 185 -10.94 13.68 0.21
CA GLY A 185 -11.70 14.24 1.33
C GLY A 185 -11.26 15.65 1.69
N PHE A 186 -9.95 15.91 1.73
CA PHE A 186 -9.43 17.25 2.01
C PHE A 186 -9.68 18.22 0.85
N SER A 187 -9.61 17.78 -0.40
CA SER A 187 -10.00 18.60 -1.54
C SER A 187 -11.48 18.97 -1.49
N MET A 188 -12.36 18.04 -1.12
CA MET A 188 -13.79 18.31 -0.95
C MET A 188 -14.05 19.21 0.25
N LEU A 189 -13.31 19.05 1.35
CA LEU A 189 -13.40 19.93 2.51
C LEU A 189 -13.05 21.37 2.16
N SER A 190 -11.98 21.59 1.38
CA SER A 190 -11.62 22.93 0.89
C SER A 190 -12.78 23.58 0.13
N VAL A 191 -13.35 22.86 -0.84
CA VAL A 191 -14.52 23.35 -1.61
C VAL A 191 -15.72 23.64 -0.71
N MET A 192 -15.99 22.80 0.28
CA MET A 192 -17.11 23.02 1.24
C MET A 192 -16.88 24.24 2.12
N LEU A 193 -15.63 24.56 2.47
CA LEU A 193 -15.29 25.72 3.28
C LEU A 193 -15.39 27.04 2.50
N GLU A 194 -15.14 27.01 1.20
CA GLU A 194 -15.27 28.17 0.32
C GLU A 194 -16.71 28.52 0.00
N GLN A 195 -17.61 27.52 -0.07
CA GLN A 195 -19.01 27.76 -0.37
C GLN A 195 -19.77 28.41 0.81
N PRO A 196 -20.54 29.49 0.59
CA PRO A 196 -21.43 30.00 1.62
C PRO A 196 -22.53 28.95 1.90
N VAL A 197 -22.61 28.49 3.13
CA VAL A 197 -23.70 27.60 3.56
C VAL A 197 -24.95 28.45 3.76
N SER A 198 -25.83 28.47 2.75
CA SER A 198 -26.98 29.37 2.66
C SER A 198 -28.08 29.11 3.73
N HIS A 199 -28.08 28.00 4.43
CA HIS A 199 -29.12 27.63 5.41
C HIS A 199 -28.65 27.47 6.86
N LEU A 200 -27.37 27.33 7.12
CA LEU A 200 -26.76 27.42 8.44
C LEU A 200 -25.91 28.67 8.49
N LYS A 201 -26.30 29.68 9.25
CA LYS A 201 -25.44 30.84 9.55
C LYS A 201 -24.28 30.43 10.45
N ILE A 202 -23.49 29.43 10.01
CA ILE A 202 -22.27 29.06 10.69
C ILE A 202 -21.28 30.22 10.49
N SER A 203 -20.89 30.85 11.57
CA SER A 203 -19.97 31.96 11.55
C SER A 203 -18.64 31.53 10.89
N LYS A 204 -17.99 32.45 10.19
CA LYS A 204 -16.66 32.19 9.62
C LYS A 204 -15.66 31.71 10.68
N GLY A 205 -15.82 32.18 11.92
CA GLY A 205 -15.01 31.75 13.06
C GLY A 205 -15.21 30.27 13.41
N LEU A 206 -16.45 29.78 13.46
CA LEU A 206 -16.74 28.39 13.76
C LEU A 206 -16.23 27.43 12.66
N LYS A 207 -16.31 27.82 11.37
CA LYS A 207 -15.72 27.04 10.27
C LYS A 207 -14.21 26.93 10.40
N ARG A 208 -13.52 28.05 10.72
CA ARG A 208 -12.07 28.06 10.97
C ARG A 208 -11.70 27.20 12.18
N ALA A 209 -12.44 27.31 13.28
CA ALA A 209 -12.22 26.50 14.47
C ALA A 209 -12.40 24.99 14.19
N ALA A 210 -13.43 24.61 13.43
CA ALA A 210 -13.63 23.21 13.01
C ALA A 210 -12.48 22.70 12.13
N LEU A 211 -12.02 23.51 11.16
CA LEU A 211 -10.87 23.15 10.33
C LEU A 211 -9.59 22.98 11.16
N ILE A 212 -9.31 23.93 12.05
CA ILE A 212 -8.17 23.86 12.96
C ILE A 212 -8.25 22.62 13.84
N GLY A 213 -9.44 22.32 14.40
CA GLY A 213 -9.66 21.14 15.25
C GLY A 213 -9.42 19.82 14.49
N VAL A 214 -9.95 19.71 13.27
CA VAL A 214 -9.73 18.52 12.42
C VAL A 214 -8.25 18.40 12.05
N THR A 215 -7.60 19.49 11.66
CA THR A 215 -6.16 19.50 11.32
C THR A 215 -5.32 19.13 12.56
N ALA A 216 -5.62 19.69 13.72
CA ALA A 216 -4.94 19.36 14.97
C ALA A 216 -5.09 17.86 15.32
N LEU A 217 -6.31 17.32 15.20
CA LEU A 217 -6.57 15.89 15.43
C LEU A 217 -5.75 15.00 14.49
N LEU A 218 -5.68 15.35 13.21
CA LEU A 218 -4.92 14.59 12.21
C LEU A 218 -3.42 14.67 12.42
N LEU A 219 -2.93 15.80 12.93
CA LEU A 219 -1.52 16.00 13.23
C LEU A 219 -1.11 15.42 14.59
N THR A 220 -2.06 15.05 15.44
CA THR A 220 -1.76 14.54 16.79
C THR A 220 -0.87 13.30 16.73
N ALA A 221 -1.24 12.29 15.94
CA ALA A 221 -0.45 11.06 15.83
C ALA A 221 0.96 11.31 15.24
N PRO A 222 1.13 11.96 14.07
CA PRO A 222 2.45 12.20 13.51
C PRO A 222 3.32 13.15 14.36
N LEU A 223 2.72 13.94 15.25
CA LEU A 223 3.48 14.81 16.17
C LEU A 223 3.86 14.09 17.47
N ILE A 224 2.99 13.24 18.02
CA ILE A 224 3.24 12.56 19.30
C ILE A 224 4.14 11.33 19.11
N ILE A 225 3.87 10.50 18.10
CA ILE A 225 4.63 9.26 17.86
C ILE A 225 6.15 9.48 17.81
N PRO A 226 6.69 10.50 17.10
CA PRO A 226 8.13 10.72 17.11
C PRO A 226 8.71 11.03 18.51
N PHE A 227 7.94 11.67 19.40
CA PHE A 227 8.40 11.94 20.76
C PHE A 227 8.38 10.70 21.64
N GLU A 228 7.43 9.81 21.43
CA GLU A 228 7.33 8.54 22.16
C GLU A 228 8.44 7.56 21.76
N TYR A 229 8.78 7.52 20.47
CA TYR A 229 9.77 6.61 19.90
C TYR A 229 11.10 7.29 19.57
N SER A 230 11.28 8.58 19.92
CA SER A 230 12.55 9.26 19.66
C SER A 230 13.65 8.68 20.56
N SER A 231 14.71 8.17 19.96
CA SER A 231 15.97 7.98 20.67
C SER A 231 16.49 9.33 21.16
N ARG A 232 17.21 9.35 22.29
CA ARG A 232 17.80 10.57 22.85
C ARG A 232 18.74 11.29 21.86
N ASP A 233 19.28 10.55 20.90
CA ASP A 233 20.18 11.06 19.88
C ASP A 233 19.44 11.24 18.57
N ALA A 234 19.17 12.49 18.19
CA ALA A 234 18.59 12.82 16.89
C ALA A 234 19.61 12.55 15.79
N THR A 235 19.44 11.43 15.06
CA THR A 235 20.32 11.04 13.98
C THR A 235 19.51 10.54 12.79
N LEU A 236 19.99 10.82 11.56
CA LEU A 236 19.49 10.21 10.33
C LEU A 236 20.21 8.88 10.00
N ASN A 237 21.19 8.49 10.81
CA ASN A 237 21.84 7.21 10.67
C ASN A 237 20.97 6.09 11.26
N GLY A 238 20.28 5.33 10.41
CA GLY A 238 19.43 4.20 10.82
C GLY A 238 20.18 3.06 11.52
N LEU A 239 21.52 3.08 11.53
CA LEU A 239 22.37 2.08 12.20
C LEU A 239 22.98 2.58 13.51
N ALA A 240 22.72 3.84 13.93
CA ALA A 240 23.32 4.41 15.13
C ALA A 240 23.00 3.64 16.43
N TRP A 241 21.87 2.94 16.46
CA TRP A 241 21.50 2.09 17.60
C TRP A 241 22.45 0.90 17.79
N LEU A 242 23.11 0.42 16.73
CA LEU A 242 24.10 -0.66 16.82
C LEU A 242 25.31 -0.27 17.65
N ASP A 243 25.73 0.99 17.63
CA ASP A 243 26.88 1.46 18.39
C ASP A 243 26.72 1.21 19.91
N THR A 244 25.47 1.23 20.38
CA THR A 244 25.15 1.02 21.79
C THR A 244 24.72 -0.41 22.11
N THR A 245 24.02 -1.09 21.20
CA THR A 245 23.43 -2.43 21.45
C THR A 245 24.33 -3.55 20.97
N HIS A 246 25.01 -3.37 19.85
CA HIS A 246 25.87 -4.37 19.20
C HIS A 246 27.13 -3.71 18.59
N PRO A 247 28.04 -3.15 19.44
CA PRO A 247 29.18 -2.37 18.94
C PRO A 247 30.14 -3.17 18.08
N GLY A 248 30.23 -4.49 18.29
CA GLY A 248 31.01 -5.41 17.43
C GLY A 248 30.45 -5.46 15.99
N ASP A 249 29.15 -5.59 15.86
CA ASP A 249 28.50 -5.60 14.53
C ASP A 249 28.61 -4.23 13.86
N ALA A 250 28.48 -3.13 14.62
CA ALA A 250 28.66 -1.76 14.10
C ALA A 250 30.05 -1.57 13.51
N ALA A 251 31.09 -1.99 14.24
CA ALA A 251 32.48 -1.91 13.77
C ALA A 251 32.74 -2.79 12.54
N ALA A 252 32.18 -4.01 12.52
CA ALA A 252 32.29 -4.92 11.39
C ALA A 252 31.60 -4.36 10.14
N ILE A 253 30.39 -3.82 10.27
CA ILE A 253 29.65 -3.19 9.17
C ILE A 253 30.44 -1.99 8.61
N ALA A 254 30.99 -1.16 9.48
CA ALA A 254 31.84 -0.03 9.05
C ALA A 254 33.08 -0.49 8.27
N PHE A 255 33.75 -1.52 8.75
CA PHE A 255 34.89 -2.16 8.05
C PHE A 255 34.46 -2.74 6.70
N LEU A 256 33.40 -3.55 6.66
CA LEU A 256 32.94 -4.20 5.43
C LEU A 256 32.50 -3.19 4.36
N ARG A 257 31.88 -2.08 4.77
CA ARG A 257 31.54 -0.97 3.86
C ARG A 257 32.75 -0.25 3.27
N SER A 258 33.91 -0.33 3.92
CA SER A 258 35.15 0.26 3.42
C SER A 258 35.87 -0.62 2.37
N LEU A 259 35.47 -1.87 2.26
CA LEU A 259 36.08 -2.80 1.29
C LEU A 259 35.66 -2.43 -0.13
N SER A 260 36.61 -2.47 -1.05
CA SER A 260 36.36 -2.33 -2.49
C SER A 260 36.50 -3.68 -3.18
N GLY A 261 35.50 -4.07 -3.97
CA GLY A 261 35.46 -5.34 -4.66
C GLY A 261 34.12 -6.05 -4.61
N SER A 262 34.07 -7.25 -5.16
CA SER A 262 32.88 -8.11 -5.10
C SER A 262 33.12 -9.23 -4.10
N TYR A 263 32.32 -9.27 -3.05
CA TYR A 263 32.43 -10.25 -1.96
C TYR A 263 31.12 -10.99 -1.80
N GLY A 264 31.18 -12.22 -1.32
CA GLY A 264 30.06 -12.95 -0.74
C GLY A 264 30.36 -13.22 0.73
N ILE A 265 29.36 -13.19 1.59
CA ILE A 265 29.50 -13.38 3.03
C ILE A 265 28.69 -14.58 3.53
N VAL A 266 29.24 -15.27 4.49
CA VAL A 266 28.52 -16.22 5.35
C VAL A 266 28.18 -15.53 6.65
N GLU A 267 26.91 -15.50 7.01
CA GLU A 267 26.39 -15.08 8.30
C GLU A 267 25.31 -16.04 8.77
N ALA A 268 24.95 -16.04 10.05
CA ALA A 268 23.94 -16.93 10.58
C ALA A 268 22.60 -16.74 9.90
N GLU A 269 21.96 -17.84 9.58
CA GLU A 269 20.58 -17.90 9.09
C GLU A 269 19.58 -17.98 10.25
N GLY A 270 18.35 -17.54 10.06
CA GLY A 270 17.32 -17.70 11.10
C GLY A 270 16.00 -17.09 10.76
N GLY A 271 15.18 -16.87 11.80
CA GLY A 271 13.80 -16.42 11.67
C GLY A 271 13.68 -15.04 11.03
N ASP A 272 12.63 -14.89 10.23
CA ASP A 272 12.29 -13.64 9.57
C ASP A 272 12.04 -12.52 10.57
N TYR A 273 12.43 -11.30 10.19
CA TYR A 273 12.32 -10.10 11.03
C TYR A 273 13.08 -10.17 12.36
N GLY A 274 13.94 -11.19 12.54
CA GLY A 274 14.87 -11.30 13.66
C GLY A 274 16.20 -10.56 13.39
N TYR A 275 17.20 -10.86 14.25
CA TYR A 275 18.53 -10.25 14.15
C TYR A 275 19.46 -11.01 13.18
N TYR A 276 18.89 -11.71 12.21
CA TYR A 276 19.60 -12.44 11.15
C TYR A 276 19.68 -11.59 9.89
N SER A 277 20.59 -11.90 8.97
CA SER A 277 20.89 -11.11 7.76
C SER A 277 21.29 -9.67 8.04
N ARG A 278 21.72 -9.35 9.24
CA ARG A 278 22.03 -7.98 9.67
C ARG A 278 23.26 -7.41 8.98
N ILE A 279 24.24 -8.24 8.69
CA ILE A 279 25.47 -7.81 8.06
C ILE A 279 25.27 -7.61 6.55
N SER A 280 24.69 -8.57 5.86
CA SER A 280 24.36 -8.45 4.43
C SER A 280 23.39 -7.30 4.16
N SER A 281 22.34 -7.17 4.95
CA SER A 281 21.36 -6.06 4.83
C SER A 281 21.98 -4.69 5.04
N SER A 282 22.93 -4.58 5.97
CA SER A 282 23.58 -3.32 6.30
C SER A 282 24.73 -2.94 5.38
N THR A 283 25.35 -3.91 4.70
CA THR A 283 26.52 -3.68 3.84
C THR A 283 26.21 -3.76 2.35
N GLY A 284 25.14 -4.47 1.98
CA GLY A 284 24.84 -4.80 0.59
C GLY A 284 25.69 -5.98 0.05
N ILE A 285 26.52 -6.62 0.88
CA ILE A 285 27.28 -7.82 0.49
C ILE A 285 26.31 -9.01 0.48
N PRO A 286 26.17 -9.76 -0.64
CA PRO A 286 25.26 -10.88 -0.72
C PRO A 286 25.67 -12.02 0.22
N ALA A 287 24.73 -12.51 1.01
CA ALA A 287 24.86 -13.72 1.84
C ALA A 287 24.42 -14.97 1.08
N ILE A 288 24.86 -16.15 1.55
CA ILE A 288 24.40 -17.45 1.02
C ILE A 288 22.89 -17.58 1.18
N ILE A 289 22.40 -17.36 2.38
CA ILE A 289 20.98 -17.18 2.75
C ILE A 289 20.93 -16.49 4.10
N GLY A 290 19.90 -15.75 4.36
CA GLY A 290 19.78 -15.09 5.66
C GLY A 290 18.44 -15.38 6.33
N MET A 291 17.34 -15.21 5.60
CA MET A 291 15.98 -15.47 6.07
C MET A 291 15.32 -16.55 5.21
N PRO A 292 15.48 -17.84 5.55
CA PRO A 292 15.05 -18.96 4.72
C PRO A 292 13.57 -18.96 4.36
N PHE A 293 12.70 -18.53 5.29
CA PHE A 293 11.27 -18.47 5.06
C PHE A 293 10.89 -17.38 4.04
N HIS A 294 11.59 -16.23 4.03
CA HIS A 294 11.42 -15.21 2.99
C HIS A 294 11.78 -15.73 1.61
N GLU A 295 12.89 -16.45 1.50
CA GLU A 295 13.29 -17.08 0.24
C GLU A 295 12.24 -18.08 -0.25
N TYR A 296 11.71 -18.92 0.65
CA TYR A 296 10.62 -19.84 0.36
C TYR A 296 9.37 -19.12 -0.14
N MET A 297 8.95 -18.04 0.53
CA MET A 297 7.78 -17.26 0.14
C MET A 297 7.88 -16.69 -1.27
N TRP A 298 9.08 -16.25 -1.68
CA TRP A 298 9.31 -15.61 -2.97
C TRP A 298 9.60 -16.60 -4.10
N ARG A 299 10.23 -17.73 -3.80
CA ARG A 299 10.76 -18.64 -4.82
C ARG A 299 10.13 -20.03 -4.79
N ALA A 300 9.38 -20.40 -3.76
CA ALA A 300 8.72 -21.69 -3.58
C ALA A 300 9.62 -22.90 -3.89
N ASP A 301 10.91 -22.78 -3.68
CA ASP A 301 11.90 -23.79 -3.99
C ASP A 301 12.46 -24.41 -2.71
N THR A 302 12.73 -25.71 -2.73
CA THR A 302 13.27 -26.45 -1.58
C THR A 302 14.78 -26.34 -1.43
N TRP A 303 15.47 -25.72 -2.37
CA TRP A 303 16.93 -25.57 -2.33
C TRP A 303 17.45 -24.74 -1.15
N TYR A 304 16.61 -23.90 -0.54
CA TYR A 304 16.97 -23.13 0.65
C TYR A 304 17.34 -24.03 1.83
N GLY A 305 16.72 -25.20 1.98
CA GLY A 305 17.03 -26.17 3.03
C GLY A 305 18.46 -26.70 2.92
N GLU A 306 18.95 -26.92 1.70
CA GLU A 306 20.34 -27.27 1.43
C GLU A 306 21.28 -26.15 1.90
N ARG A 307 21.00 -24.90 1.53
CA ARG A 307 21.81 -23.74 1.95
C ARG A 307 21.85 -23.53 3.45
N VAL A 308 20.73 -23.77 4.13
CA VAL A 308 20.65 -23.71 5.59
C VAL A 308 21.57 -24.75 6.23
N ASN A 309 21.53 -25.99 5.73
CA ASN A 309 22.42 -27.05 6.22
C ASN A 309 23.89 -26.74 5.92
N ASP A 310 24.18 -26.22 4.74
CA ASP A 310 25.56 -25.87 4.35
C ASP A 310 26.11 -24.73 5.21
N ILE A 311 25.29 -23.72 5.57
CA ILE A 311 25.72 -22.68 6.52
C ILE A 311 26.06 -23.27 7.88
N ARG A 312 25.25 -24.20 8.42
CA ARG A 312 25.56 -24.88 9.67
C ARG A 312 26.87 -25.67 9.58
N LEU A 313 27.08 -26.42 8.51
CA LEU A 313 28.32 -27.13 8.27
C LEU A 313 29.53 -26.21 8.15
N ILE A 314 29.37 -25.02 7.55
CA ILE A 314 30.45 -24.02 7.50
C ILE A 314 30.92 -23.61 8.90
N TYR A 315 30.00 -23.47 9.87
CA TYR A 315 30.34 -23.08 11.24
C TYR A 315 30.75 -24.26 12.11
N GLU A 316 30.16 -25.44 11.92
CA GLU A 316 30.32 -26.60 12.82
C GLU A 316 31.45 -27.55 12.39
N ASP A 317 31.72 -27.64 11.06
CA ASP A 317 32.73 -28.57 10.52
C ASP A 317 33.85 -27.84 9.77
N PRO A 318 35.02 -27.65 10.39
CA PRO A 318 36.14 -26.99 9.75
C PRO A 318 36.59 -27.62 8.43
N ALA A 319 36.33 -28.92 8.22
CA ALA A 319 36.70 -29.61 6.95
C ALA A 319 35.79 -29.19 5.81
N GLN A 320 34.55 -28.78 6.09
CA GLN A 320 33.54 -28.34 5.12
C GLN A 320 33.55 -26.82 4.88
N THR A 321 34.09 -26.04 5.80
CA THR A 321 34.11 -24.57 5.72
C THR A 321 34.60 -24.04 4.39
N VAL A 322 35.84 -24.37 3.99
CA VAL A 322 36.46 -23.84 2.77
C VAL A 322 35.80 -24.42 1.50
N PRO A 323 35.52 -25.72 1.38
CA PRO A 323 34.78 -26.26 0.23
C PRO A 323 33.42 -25.60 -0.01
N LEU A 324 32.62 -25.48 1.01
CA LEU A 324 31.26 -24.87 0.89
C LEU A 324 31.31 -23.37 0.62
N MET A 325 32.19 -22.63 1.27
CA MET A 325 32.42 -21.23 0.94
C MET A 325 32.80 -21.02 -0.54
N ARG A 326 33.66 -21.87 -1.10
CA ARG A 326 34.00 -21.84 -2.52
C ARG A 326 32.80 -22.16 -3.42
N GLN A 327 32.00 -23.16 -3.06
CA GLN A 327 30.80 -23.55 -3.79
C GLN A 327 29.86 -22.35 -3.96
N TYR A 328 29.69 -21.53 -2.93
CA TYR A 328 28.83 -20.35 -2.93
C TYR A 328 29.53 -19.04 -3.31
N ASN A 329 30.78 -19.09 -3.69
CA ASN A 329 31.61 -17.91 -3.98
C ASN A 329 31.62 -16.92 -2.80
N ALA A 330 31.51 -17.41 -1.57
CA ALA A 330 31.62 -16.64 -0.36
C ALA A 330 33.09 -16.52 0.06
N THR A 331 33.56 -15.29 0.25
CA THR A 331 34.93 -14.98 0.58
C THR A 331 35.12 -14.47 1.99
N LEU A 332 34.03 -14.17 2.66
CA LEU A 332 33.99 -13.63 4.02
C LEU A 332 33.17 -14.56 4.91
N LEU A 333 33.71 -14.86 6.10
CA LEU A 333 33.00 -15.57 7.15
C LEU A 333 32.84 -14.60 8.33
N TYR A 334 31.58 -14.31 8.67
CA TYR A 334 31.27 -13.44 9.80
C TYR A 334 31.04 -14.28 11.07
N ILE A 335 31.57 -13.81 12.19
CA ILE A 335 31.39 -14.45 13.50
C ILE A 335 31.01 -13.38 14.52
N GLY A 336 29.74 -13.25 14.78
CA GLY A 336 29.14 -12.43 15.84
C GLY A 336 28.44 -13.29 16.90
N ASP A 337 27.50 -12.70 17.63
CA ASP A 337 26.79 -13.42 18.68
C ASP A 337 25.84 -14.53 18.15
N PRO A 338 25.08 -14.34 17.07
CA PRO A 338 24.26 -15.40 16.48
C PRO A 338 25.04 -16.56 15.85
N GLU A 339 26.29 -16.34 15.50
CA GLU A 339 27.16 -17.31 14.84
C GLU A 339 27.97 -18.18 15.84
N ARG A 340 27.92 -17.89 17.13
CA ARG A 340 28.60 -18.61 18.21
C ARG A 340 27.70 -19.62 18.89
#